data_055d269f83d491840ffbf48e66feaa6b
#
_entry.id   055d269f83d491840ffbf48e66feaa6b
#
_cell.length_a   1.000
_cell.length_b   1.000
_cell.length_c   1.000
_cell.angle_alpha   90.00
_cell.angle_beta   90.00
_cell.angle_gamma   90.00
#
_symmetry.space_group_name_H-M   'P 1'
#
loop_
_entity.id
_entity.type
_entity.pdbx_description
1 polymer ?
#
loop_
_entity_poly.entity_id
_entity_poly.type
_entity_poly.pdbx_seq_one_letter_code
_entity_poly.pdbx_strand_id
1 'polypeptide(L)'
;MAGPEAVSSRDLEGLQKSPPNSIEAEEALLGSALLSRDAANRLMESVKSSDFYSPTNQTIFDAMKELFDSGRPIDSVTVSETVFKDKKNTTSLKTSSIARLIENVPSSANFERYIEIVLEHSNRRKLLKASGRIELLAYALDKDISNVMDEAEQSIFSASDDAIGEGLIGVSDVLNDAIERIEEIENRGTGLSGLATNFADLDSVLAGLQEGNLVVIAARPSMGKSSLALNIATNVSKENKITAFFSLEMTKEELVQRVLFSEAKVTSGDARKGQLGPEKWSRVVEAASKVNNMP
;
A
#
# COMPACT_ATOMS: atom_id res chain seq x y z
N MET A 1 -13.67 19.57 -16.05
CA MET A 1 -13.48 18.46 -15.10
C MET A 1 -14.75 18.34 -14.29
N ALA A 2 -15.57 17.32 -14.54
CA ALA A 2 -16.77 17.04 -13.76
C ALA A 2 -16.34 16.45 -12.43
N GLY A 3 -16.76 17.06 -11.30
CA GLY A 3 -16.54 16.51 -9.97
C GLY A 3 -17.37 15.23 -9.76
N PRO A 4 -17.00 14.38 -8.78
CA PRO A 4 -17.76 13.16 -8.51
C PRO A 4 -19.20 13.54 -8.12
N GLU A 5 -20.17 12.98 -8.85
CA GLU A 5 -21.59 13.11 -8.52
C GLU A 5 -21.84 12.52 -7.12
N ALA A 6 -22.41 13.33 -6.23
CA ALA A 6 -22.78 12.91 -4.90
C ALA A 6 -23.87 11.84 -5.00
N VAL A 7 -23.57 10.63 -4.54
CA VAL A 7 -24.55 9.53 -4.43
C VAL A 7 -25.68 10.01 -3.53
N SER A 8 -26.90 10.07 -4.08
CA SER A 8 -28.09 10.51 -3.37
C SER A 8 -28.44 9.49 -2.28
N SER A 9 -28.81 9.99 -1.08
CA SER A 9 -29.29 9.14 0.02
C SER A 9 -30.50 8.27 -0.34
N ARG A 10 -31.23 8.57 -1.44
CA ARG A 10 -32.31 7.75 -1.99
C ARG A 10 -31.83 6.50 -2.72
N ASP A 11 -30.55 6.47 -3.17
CA ASP A 11 -29.95 5.29 -3.81
C ASP A 11 -29.51 4.22 -2.80
N LEU A 12 -29.55 4.55 -1.50
CA LEU A 12 -29.20 3.66 -0.38
C LEU A 12 -30.41 2.96 0.24
N GLU A 13 -31.62 3.49 0.04
CA GLU A 13 -32.87 2.90 0.55
C GLU A 13 -33.47 1.95 -0.49
N GLY A 14 -33.13 0.66 -0.42
CA GLY A 14 -33.93 -0.36 -1.12
C GLY A 14 -33.19 -1.46 -1.85
N LEU A 15 -31.91 -1.66 -1.61
CA LEU A 15 -31.20 -2.79 -2.21
C LEU A 15 -30.73 -3.77 -1.13
N GLN A 16 -31.53 -4.81 -0.91
CA GLN A 16 -30.99 -6.12 -0.52
C GLN A 16 -30.12 -6.63 -1.69
N LYS A 17 -29.00 -5.93 -1.93
CA LYS A 17 -28.02 -6.37 -2.93
C LYS A 17 -27.30 -7.57 -2.32
N SER A 18 -27.36 -8.71 -3.00
CA SER A 18 -26.44 -9.80 -2.70
C SER A 18 -25.01 -9.23 -2.74
N PRO A 19 -24.12 -9.63 -1.81
CA PRO A 19 -22.73 -9.18 -1.84
C PRO A 19 -22.11 -9.39 -3.22
N PRO A 20 -21.20 -8.50 -3.69
CA PRO A 20 -20.55 -8.64 -4.98
C PRO A 20 -19.93 -10.02 -5.16
N ASN A 21 -20.30 -10.70 -6.23
CA ASN A 21 -19.82 -12.05 -6.56
C ASN A 21 -19.92 -12.30 -8.07
N SER A 22 -19.16 -13.27 -8.56
CA SER A 22 -19.32 -13.89 -9.87
C SER A 22 -19.03 -15.37 -9.72
N ILE A 23 -20.10 -16.15 -9.48
CA ILE A 23 -20.00 -17.60 -9.33
C ILE A 23 -19.43 -18.24 -10.60
N GLU A 24 -19.78 -17.71 -11.78
CA GLU A 24 -19.26 -18.18 -13.04
C GLU A 24 -17.73 -18.01 -13.15
N ALA A 25 -17.20 -16.87 -12.69
CA ALA A 25 -15.75 -16.66 -12.69
C ALA A 25 -15.04 -17.55 -11.66
N GLU A 26 -15.64 -17.78 -10.49
CA GLU A 26 -15.13 -18.70 -9.48
C GLU A 26 -15.08 -20.13 -10.02
N GLU A 27 -16.17 -20.61 -10.64
CA GLU A 27 -16.26 -21.95 -11.25
C GLU A 27 -15.28 -22.10 -12.41
N ALA A 28 -15.14 -21.09 -13.29
CA ALA A 28 -14.21 -21.11 -14.40
C ALA A 28 -12.75 -21.11 -13.91
N LEU A 29 -12.44 -20.40 -12.83
CA LEU A 29 -11.11 -20.36 -12.21
C LEU A 29 -10.73 -21.73 -11.63
N LEU A 30 -11.60 -22.34 -10.82
CA LEU A 30 -11.38 -23.67 -10.25
C LEU A 30 -11.29 -24.75 -11.35
N GLY A 31 -12.16 -24.67 -12.36
CA GLY A 31 -12.12 -25.56 -13.51
C GLY A 31 -10.83 -25.43 -14.32
N SER A 32 -10.31 -24.21 -14.50
CA SER A 32 -9.02 -23.97 -15.16
C SER A 32 -7.85 -24.61 -14.39
N ALA A 33 -7.89 -24.55 -13.06
CA ALA A 33 -6.88 -25.18 -12.20
C ALA A 33 -6.92 -26.72 -12.26
N LEU A 34 -8.10 -27.32 -12.51
CA LEU A 34 -8.22 -28.76 -12.74
C LEU A 34 -7.66 -29.22 -14.10
N LEU A 35 -7.60 -28.30 -15.08
CA LEU A 35 -7.16 -28.58 -16.45
C LEU A 35 -5.70 -28.22 -16.71
N SER A 36 -5.14 -27.28 -15.95
CA SER A 36 -3.79 -26.75 -16.18
C SER A 36 -3.04 -26.62 -14.88
N ARG A 37 -1.82 -27.21 -14.86
CA ARG A 37 -0.91 -27.12 -13.71
C ARG A 37 -0.46 -25.68 -13.45
N ASP A 38 -0.24 -24.90 -14.50
CA ASP A 38 0.17 -23.50 -14.38
C ASP A 38 -0.96 -22.66 -13.77
N ALA A 39 -2.21 -22.88 -14.19
CA ALA A 39 -3.36 -22.25 -13.58
C ALA A 39 -3.53 -22.66 -12.11
N ALA A 40 -3.28 -23.92 -11.75
CA ALA A 40 -3.33 -24.38 -10.37
C ALA A 40 -2.24 -23.72 -9.52
N ASN A 41 -1.00 -23.65 -9.98
CA ASN A 41 0.09 -22.96 -9.27
C ASN A 41 -0.24 -21.49 -9.03
N ARG A 42 -0.66 -20.79 -10.08
CA ARG A 42 -1.00 -19.37 -10.01
C ARG A 42 -2.20 -19.09 -9.10
N LEU A 43 -3.22 -19.97 -9.14
CA LEU A 43 -4.35 -19.89 -8.23
C LEU A 43 -3.90 -19.99 -6.75
N MET A 44 -3.04 -20.96 -6.41
CA MET A 44 -2.55 -21.17 -5.04
C MET A 44 -1.69 -20.01 -4.52
N GLU A 45 -0.98 -19.34 -5.42
CA GLU A 45 -0.15 -18.17 -5.08
C GLU A 45 -0.99 -16.89 -4.86
N SER A 46 -2.07 -16.71 -5.64
CA SER A 46 -2.74 -15.42 -5.75
C SER A 46 -4.06 -15.32 -5.00
N VAL A 47 -4.72 -16.46 -4.66
CA VAL A 47 -6.08 -16.47 -4.13
C VAL A 47 -6.13 -17.23 -2.80
N LYS A 48 -6.98 -16.76 -1.91
CA LYS A 48 -7.27 -17.40 -0.62
C LYS A 48 -8.68 -17.98 -0.63
N SER A 49 -8.96 -18.99 0.19
CA SER A 49 -10.31 -19.58 0.34
C SER A 49 -11.38 -18.51 0.64
N SER A 50 -11.05 -17.51 1.46
CA SER A 50 -11.95 -16.40 1.81
C SER A 50 -12.29 -15.47 0.65
N ASP A 51 -11.58 -15.55 -0.48
CA ASP A 51 -11.85 -14.75 -1.67
C ASP A 51 -12.99 -15.30 -2.52
N PHE A 52 -13.38 -16.54 -2.30
CA PHE A 52 -14.57 -17.13 -2.93
C PHE A 52 -15.84 -16.74 -2.17
N TYR A 53 -16.89 -16.41 -2.90
CA TYR A 53 -18.21 -16.12 -2.35
C TYR A 53 -18.99 -17.41 -2.05
N SER A 54 -18.91 -18.40 -2.96
CA SER A 54 -19.61 -19.68 -2.85
C SER A 54 -18.93 -20.57 -1.79
N PRO A 55 -19.63 -21.00 -0.72
CA PRO A 55 -19.09 -21.97 0.24
C PRO A 55 -18.67 -23.30 -0.40
N THR A 56 -19.35 -23.69 -1.48
CA THR A 56 -19.01 -24.87 -2.29
C THR A 56 -17.63 -24.69 -2.93
N ASN A 57 -17.38 -23.52 -3.55
CA ASN A 57 -16.11 -23.21 -4.21
C ASN A 57 -14.98 -23.06 -3.20
N GLN A 58 -15.24 -22.50 -2.01
CA GLN A 58 -14.30 -22.48 -0.89
C GLN A 58 -13.85 -23.89 -0.51
N THR A 59 -14.81 -24.82 -0.33
CA THR A 59 -14.51 -26.21 0.03
C THR A 59 -13.67 -26.92 -1.05
N ILE A 60 -13.97 -26.68 -2.33
CA ILE A 60 -13.20 -27.24 -3.45
C ILE A 60 -11.78 -26.66 -3.47
N PHE A 61 -11.65 -25.34 -3.29
CA PHE A 61 -10.35 -24.68 -3.21
C PHE A 61 -9.51 -25.19 -2.03
N ASP A 62 -10.10 -25.37 -0.84
CA ASP A 62 -9.40 -25.89 0.33
C ASP A 62 -8.89 -27.31 0.08
N ALA A 63 -9.65 -28.17 -0.60
CA ALA A 63 -9.21 -29.50 -1.00
C ALA A 63 -8.06 -29.45 -2.05
N MET A 64 -8.12 -28.53 -3.01
CA MET A 64 -7.04 -28.31 -3.97
C MET A 64 -5.76 -27.84 -3.24
N LYS A 65 -5.90 -26.95 -2.25
CA LYS A 65 -4.79 -26.45 -1.44
C LYS A 65 -4.15 -27.55 -0.62
N GLU A 66 -4.92 -28.43 0.01
CA GLU A 66 -4.40 -29.60 0.75
C GLU A 66 -3.56 -30.52 -0.17
N LEU A 67 -4.05 -30.75 -1.40
CA LEU A 67 -3.33 -31.53 -2.41
C LEU A 67 -2.04 -30.85 -2.84
N PHE A 68 -2.09 -29.52 -3.08
CA PHE A 68 -0.94 -28.72 -3.47
C PHE A 68 0.15 -28.76 -2.39
N ASP A 69 -0.21 -28.47 -1.13
CA ASP A 69 0.70 -28.44 0.01
C ASP A 69 1.33 -29.83 0.29
N SER A 70 0.63 -30.91 -0.06
CA SER A 70 1.16 -32.29 0.03
C SER A 70 1.89 -32.75 -1.23
N GLY A 71 2.07 -31.90 -2.24
CA GLY A 71 2.76 -32.24 -3.49
C GLY A 71 2.02 -33.26 -4.36
N ARG A 72 0.71 -33.47 -4.12
CA ARG A 72 -0.12 -34.40 -4.89
C ARG A 72 -0.71 -33.69 -6.13
N PRO A 73 -0.98 -34.44 -7.20
CA PRO A 73 -1.59 -33.85 -8.40
C PRO A 73 -2.99 -33.31 -8.09
N ILE A 74 -3.32 -32.15 -8.70
CA ILE A 74 -4.65 -31.53 -8.63
C ILE A 74 -5.38 -31.90 -9.91
N ASP A 75 -6.33 -32.82 -9.80
CA ASP A 75 -7.25 -33.22 -10.86
C ASP A 75 -8.62 -33.52 -10.27
N SER A 76 -9.60 -33.75 -11.17
CA SER A 76 -11.02 -33.98 -10.75
C SER A 76 -11.19 -35.20 -9.86
N VAL A 77 -10.35 -36.22 -9.98
CA VAL A 77 -10.42 -37.44 -9.19
C VAL A 77 -9.85 -37.23 -7.80
N THR A 78 -8.62 -36.68 -7.72
CA THR A 78 -7.92 -36.45 -6.46
C THR A 78 -8.64 -35.40 -5.60
N VAL A 79 -9.17 -34.34 -6.21
CA VAL A 79 -9.97 -33.31 -5.54
C VAL A 79 -11.29 -33.91 -5.03
N SER A 80 -11.99 -34.70 -5.84
CA SER A 80 -13.22 -35.41 -5.40
C SER A 80 -12.94 -36.32 -4.19
N GLU A 81 -11.86 -37.12 -4.26
CA GLU A 81 -11.49 -37.99 -3.14
C GLU A 81 -11.23 -37.19 -1.86
N THR A 82 -10.51 -36.07 -1.96
CA THR A 82 -10.15 -35.22 -0.81
C THR A 82 -11.38 -34.54 -0.21
N VAL A 83 -12.26 -33.97 -1.03
CA VAL A 83 -13.52 -33.34 -0.59
C VAL A 83 -14.42 -34.33 0.15
N PHE A 84 -14.54 -35.58 -0.35
CA PHE A 84 -15.45 -36.59 0.23
C PHE A 84 -14.85 -37.39 1.39
N LYS A 85 -13.56 -37.28 1.68
CA LYS A 85 -12.94 -37.82 2.90
C LYS A 85 -13.47 -37.17 4.15
N ASP A 86 -13.77 -35.89 4.08
CA ASP A 86 -14.22 -35.12 5.23
C ASP A 86 -15.76 -35.18 5.33
N LYS A 87 -16.27 -36.11 6.18
CA LYS A 87 -17.72 -36.36 6.37
C LYS A 87 -18.52 -35.11 6.79
N LYS A 88 -17.86 -34.05 7.25
CA LYS A 88 -18.51 -32.78 7.62
C LYS A 88 -18.93 -31.95 6.41
N ASN A 89 -18.28 -32.10 5.28
CA ASN A 89 -18.52 -31.31 4.08
C ASN A 89 -19.51 -31.97 3.07
N THR A 90 -19.99 -33.17 3.37
CA THR A 90 -20.72 -34.03 2.42
C THR A 90 -22.19 -33.64 2.19
N THR A 91 -22.71 -32.63 2.93
CA THR A 91 -24.18 -32.38 2.93
C THR A 91 -24.65 -31.59 1.69
N SER A 92 -23.77 -30.90 0.96
CA SER A 92 -24.17 -30.04 -0.19
C SER A 92 -23.41 -30.28 -1.49
N LEU A 93 -22.30 -31.01 -1.48
CA LEU A 93 -21.47 -31.27 -2.66
C LEU A 93 -21.81 -32.64 -3.28
N LYS A 94 -22.14 -32.62 -4.57
CA LYS A 94 -22.29 -33.85 -5.38
C LYS A 94 -21.04 -34.01 -6.26
N THR A 95 -20.60 -35.23 -6.52
CA THR A 95 -19.49 -35.54 -7.44
C THR A 95 -19.68 -34.87 -8.81
N SER A 96 -20.94 -34.70 -9.24
CA SER A 96 -21.31 -33.98 -10.47
C SER A 96 -20.95 -32.49 -10.44
N SER A 97 -20.75 -31.88 -9.25
CA SER A 97 -20.39 -30.48 -9.17
C SER A 97 -18.94 -30.22 -9.62
N ILE A 98 -18.01 -31.12 -9.30
CA ILE A 98 -16.61 -31.02 -9.73
C ILE A 98 -16.47 -31.28 -11.24
N ALA A 99 -17.25 -32.25 -11.79
CA ALA A 99 -17.28 -32.50 -13.23
C ALA A 99 -17.79 -31.28 -14.01
N ARG A 100 -18.83 -30.62 -13.50
CA ARG A 100 -19.34 -29.36 -14.07
C ARG A 100 -18.36 -28.24 -14.14
N LEU A 101 -17.42 -28.12 -13.18
CA LEU A 101 -16.40 -27.07 -13.23
C LEU A 101 -15.56 -27.17 -14.50
N ILE A 102 -15.21 -28.38 -14.91
CA ILE A 102 -14.43 -28.62 -16.13
C ILE A 102 -15.25 -28.33 -17.39
N GLU A 103 -16.52 -28.72 -17.40
CA GLU A 103 -17.41 -28.50 -18.55
C GLU A 103 -17.71 -27.03 -18.80
N ASN A 104 -17.74 -26.22 -17.71
CA ASN A 104 -18.07 -24.80 -17.76
C ASN A 104 -16.87 -23.88 -18.02
N VAL A 105 -15.63 -24.41 -18.22
CA VAL A 105 -14.45 -23.57 -18.54
C VAL A 105 -14.50 -23.14 -20.00
N PRO A 106 -14.71 -21.85 -20.30
CA PRO A 106 -14.73 -21.38 -21.70
C PRO A 106 -13.35 -21.45 -22.34
N SER A 107 -12.29 -21.18 -21.57
CA SER A 107 -10.88 -21.28 -21.96
C SER A 107 -9.99 -21.28 -20.72
N SER A 108 -9.16 -22.31 -20.59
CA SER A 108 -8.15 -22.37 -19.52
C SER A 108 -7.02 -21.35 -19.72
N ALA A 109 -6.86 -20.74 -20.89
CA ALA A 109 -5.89 -19.71 -21.16
C ALA A 109 -6.23 -18.35 -20.49
N ASN A 110 -7.48 -18.15 -20.10
CA ASN A 110 -7.96 -16.89 -19.53
C ASN A 110 -8.02 -16.91 -18.00
N PHE A 111 -7.35 -17.85 -17.34
CA PHE A 111 -7.43 -18.03 -15.89
C PHE A 111 -6.99 -16.79 -15.11
N GLU A 112 -6.03 -16.02 -15.62
CA GLU A 112 -5.58 -14.76 -14.98
C GLU A 112 -6.73 -13.74 -14.90
N ARG A 113 -7.52 -13.62 -15.96
CA ARG A 113 -8.70 -12.76 -15.96
C ARG A 113 -9.75 -13.21 -14.93
N TYR A 114 -9.90 -14.52 -14.74
CA TYR A 114 -10.80 -15.04 -13.71
C TYR A 114 -10.28 -14.75 -12.30
N ILE A 115 -8.96 -14.83 -12.05
CA ILE A 115 -8.34 -14.40 -10.79
C ILE A 115 -8.68 -12.94 -10.52
N GLU A 116 -8.46 -12.04 -11.49
CA GLU A 116 -8.76 -10.61 -11.35
C GLU A 116 -10.21 -10.36 -10.94
N ILE A 117 -11.18 -11.02 -11.61
CA ILE A 117 -12.61 -10.87 -11.32
C ILE A 117 -12.94 -11.35 -9.90
N VAL A 118 -12.42 -12.51 -9.50
CA VAL A 118 -12.67 -13.08 -8.17
C VAL A 118 -12.09 -12.15 -7.08
N LEU A 119 -10.86 -11.65 -7.26
CA LEU A 119 -10.22 -10.74 -6.32
C LEU A 119 -10.92 -9.36 -6.27
N GLU A 120 -11.36 -8.82 -7.41
CA GLU A 120 -12.14 -7.58 -7.42
C GLU A 120 -13.41 -7.71 -6.58
N HIS A 121 -14.18 -8.77 -6.78
CA HIS A 121 -15.39 -9.01 -6.00
C HIS A 121 -15.09 -9.30 -4.52
N SER A 122 -14.01 -10.00 -4.21
CA SER A 122 -13.53 -10.22 -2.84
C SER A 122 -13.22 -8.90 -2.15
N ASN A 123 -12.44 -8.03 -2.79
CA ASN A 123 -12.08 -6.72 -2.24
C ASN A 123 -13.31 -5.84 -2.01
N ARG A 124 -14.30 -5.86 -2.89
CA ARG A 124 -15.58 -5.18 -2.66
C ARG A 124 -16.33 -5.73 -1.44
N ARG A 125 -16.31 -7.05 -1.21
CA ARG A 125 -16.88 -7.66 0.00
C ARG A 125 -16.12 -7.28 1.27
N LYS A 126 -14.79 -7.22 1.21
CA LYS A 126 -13.95 -6.75 2.33
C LYS A 126 -14.29 -5.31 2.72
N LEU A 127 -14.45 -4.42 1.72
CA LEU A 127 -14.90 -3.04 1.94
C LEU A 127 -16.29 -2.96 2.56
N LEU A 128 -17.25 -3.75 2.10
CA LEU A 128 -18.59 -3.83 2.68
C LEU A 128 -18.54 -4.31 4.14
N LYS A 129 -17.71 -5.30 4.44
CA LYS A 129 -17.51 -5.79 5.80
C LYS A 129 -16.87 -4.73 6.72
N ALA A 130 -15.86 -4.03 6.23
CA ALA A 130 -15.24 -2.91 6.95
C ALA A 130 -16.24 -1.78 7.21
N SER A 131 -17.04 -1.41 6.21
CA SER A 131 -18.12 -0.41 6.34
C SER A 131 -19.13 -0.79 7.42
N GLY A 132 -19.61 -2.03 7.43
CA GLY A 132 -20.52 -2.50 8.49
C GLY A 132 -19.89 -2.49 9.89
N ARG A 133 -18.57 -2.78 9.99
CA ARG A 133 -17.84 -2.67 11.27
C ARG A 133 -17.73 -1.22 11.74
N ILE A 134 -17.43 -0.30 10.82
CA ILE A 134 -17.34 1.15 11.10
C ILE A 134 -18.70 1.68 11.55
N GLU A 135 -19.78 1.26 10.89
CA GLU A 135 -21.13 1.61 11.32
C GLU A 135 -21.41 1.20 12.75
N LEU A 136 -21.11 -0.05 13.13
CA LEU A 136 -21.27 -0.54 14.51
C LEU A 136 -20.41 0.24 15.50
N LEU A 137 -19.17 0.60 15.13
CA LEU A 137 -18.29 1.41 15.98
C LEU A 137 -18.85 2.81 16.21
N ALA A 138 -19.45 3.42 15.18
CA ALA A 138 -20.07 4.75 15.30
C ALA A 138 -21.26 4.79 16.26
N TYR A 139 -21.97 3.68 16.44
CA TYR A 139 -23.06 3.55 17.43
C TYR A 139 -22.60 3.19 18.85
N ALA A 140 -21.33 2.87 19.07
CA ALA A 140 -20.77 2.50 20.36
C ALA A 140 -20.48 3.76 21.21
N LEU A 141 -21.54 4.36 21.81
CA LEU A 141 -21.47 5.60 22.58
C LEU A 141 -20.69 5.49 23.90
N ASP A 142 -20.32 4.29 24.31
CA ASP A 142 -19.53 3.98 25.51
C ASP A 142 -18.02 4.10 25.28
N LYS A 143 -17.59 4.19 24.01
CA LYS A 143 -16.18 4.34 23.61
C LYS A 143 -15.80 5.81 23.41
N ASP A 144 -14.55 6.14 23.70
CA ASP A 144 -13.98 7.44 23.32
C ASP A 144 -13.89 7.56 21.80
N ILE A 145 -14.28 8.72 21.28
CA ILE A 145 -14.31 9.01 19.84
C ILE A 145 -12.93 8.82 19.18
N SER A 146 -11.83 9.13 19.88
CA SER A 146 -10.49 8.91 19.37
C SER A 146 -10.24 7.43 19.08
N ASN A 147 -10.58 6.56 20.01
CA ASN A 147 -10.44 5.10 19.85
C ASN A 147 -11.34 4.57 18.73
N VAL A 148 -12.55 5.12 18.58
CA VAL A 148 -13.47 4.75 17.50
C VAL A 148 -12.87 5.10 16.13
N MET A 149 -12.25 6.28 16.01
CA MET A 149 -11.59 6.70 14.77
C MET A 149 -10.39 5.80 14.42
N ASP A 150 -9.55 5.49 15.41
CA ASP A 150 -8.39 4.61 15.22
C ASP A 150 -8.82 3.19 14.78
N GLU A 151 -9.86 2.63 15.41
CA GLU A 151 -10.41 1.32 15.03
C GLU A 151 -11.06 1.34 13.62
N ALA A 152 -11.67 2.46 13.24
CA ALA A 152 -12.25 2.64 11.91
C ALA A 152 -11.15 2.72 10.82
N GLU A 153 -10.11 3.50 11.04
CA GLU A 153 -8.94 3.59 10.16
C GLU A 153 -8.26 2.23 10.00
N GLN A 154 -8.06 1.50 11.09
CA GLN A 154 -7.49 0.15 11.06
C GLN A 154 -8.37 -0.82 10.25
N SER A 155 -9.70 -0.69 10.33
CA SER A 155 -10.63 -1.54 9.59
C SER A 155 -10.54 -1.30 8.08
N ILE A 156 -10.37 -0.04 7.65
CA ILE A 156 -10.15 0.32 6.23
C ILE A 156 -8.78 -0.17 5.77
N PHE A 157 -7.73 0.10 6.56
CA PHE A 157 -6.36 -0.31 6.23
C PHE A 157 -6.26 -1.82 6.03
N SER A 158 -6.83 -2.61 6.96
CA SER A 158 -6.83 -4.07 6.84
C SER A 158 -7.57 -4.57 5.59
N ALA A 159 -8.64 -3.88 5.17
CA ALA A 159 -9.36 -4.23 3.95
C ALA A 159 -8.55 -3.92 2.67
N SER A 160 -7.64 -2.93 2.73
CA SER A 160 -6.78 -2.52 1.62
C SER A 160 -5.49 -3.34 1.55
N ASP A 161 -4.89 -3.67 2.70
CA ASP A 161 -3.60 -4.37 2.79
C ASP A 161 -3.69 -5.81 2.24
N ASP A 162 -4.82 -6.48 2.47
CA ASP A 162 -5.12 -7.79 1.86
C ASP A 162 -5.27 -7.73 0.31
N ALA A 163 -5.45 -6.53 -0.26
CA ALA A 163 -5.60 -6.35 -1.70
C ALA A 163 -4.25 -6.22 -2.45
N ILE A 164 -3.18 -5.89 -1.74
CA ILE A 164 -1.82 -5.80 -2.27
C ILE A 164 -1.10 -7.13 -1.95
N GLY A 165 -1.58 -8.20 -2.55
CA GLY A 165 -0.80 -9.43 -2.62
C GLY A 165 0.33 -9.21 -3.62
N GLU A 166 1.48 -8.72 -3.18
CA GLU A 166 2.72 -8.82 -3.96
C GLU A 166 3.05 -10.32 -4.09
N GLY A 167 2.60 -10.92 -5.19
CA GLY A 167 3.06 -12.25 -5.59
C GLY A 167 4.57 -12.23 -5.79
N LEU A 168 5.20 -13.40 -5.74
CA LEU A 168 6.61 -13.54 -6.12
C LEU A 168 6.78 -13.02 -7.56
N ILE A 169 7.57 -11.96 -7.72
CA ILE A 169 7.90 -11.38 -9.02
C ILE A 169 9.14 -12.10 -9.55
N GLY A 170 9.10 -12.58 -10.77
CA GLY A 170 10.25 -13.20 -11.42
C GLY A 170 11.41 -12.22 -11.54
N VAL A 171 12.64 -12.68 -11.34
CA VAL A 171 13.84 -11.82 -11.50
C VAL A 171 13.91 -11.20 -12.91
N SER A 172 13.44 -11.95 -13.93
CA SER A 172 13.38 -11.49 -15.31
C SER A 172 12.50 -10.24 -15.49
N ASP A 173 11.43 -10.11 -14.70
CA ASP A 173 10.47 -9.02 -14.83
C ASP A 173 11.02 -7.71 -14.24
N VAL A 174 11.92 -7.82 -13.24
CA VAL A 174 12.56 -6.69 -12.57
C VAL A 174 13.91 -6.33 -13.19
N LEU A 175 14.49 -7.24 -13.99
CA LEU A 175 15.84 -7.07 -14.53
C LEU A 175 15.96 -5.86 -15.49
N ASN A 176 14.96 -5.69 -16.35
CA ASN A 176 14.95 -4.58 -17.30
C ASN A 176 14.87 -3.23 -16.59
N ASP A 177 14.00 -3.09 -15.59
CA ASP A 177 13.86 -1.88 -14.78
C ASP A 177 15.14 -1.57 -13.99
N ALA A 178 15.83 -2.62 -13.52
CA ALA A 178 17.10 -2.46 -12.82
C ALA A 178 18.22 -1.99 -13.76
N ILE A 179 18.26 -2.48 -15.00
CA ILE A 179 19.23 -2.03 -16.03
C ILE A 179 18.96 -0.59 -16.40
N GLU A 180 17.71 -0.21 -16.68
CA GLU A 180 17.33 1.18 -16.99
C GLU A 180 17.75 2.14 -15.86
N ARG A 181 17.54 1.77 -14.61
CA ARG A 181 18.00 2.57 -13.44
C ARG A 181 19.51 2.74 -13.42
N ILE A 182 20.28 1.69 -13.72
CA ILE A 182 21.76 1.76 -13.76
C ILE A 182 22.20 2.69 -14.87
N GLU A 183 21.61 2.61 -16.06
CA GLU A 183 21.90 3.49 -17.21
C GLU A 183 21.56 4.97 -16.90
N GLU A 184 20.43 5.22 -16.23
CA GLU A 184 20.07 6.57 -15.78
C GLU A 184 21.10 7.17 -14.81
N ILE A 185 21.59 6.37 -13.85
CA ILE A 185 22.61 6.80 -12.87
C ILE A 185 23.92 7.15 -13.59
N GLU A 186 24.34 6.31 -14.54
CA GLU A 186 25.55 6.53 -15.32
C GLU A 186 25.44 7.80 -16.18
N ASN A 187 24.30 8.01 -16.82
CA ASN A 187 24.04 9.18 -17.68
C ASN A 187 23.93 10.50 -16.88
N ARG A 188 23.54 10.49 -15.61
CA ARG A 188 23.48 11.70 -14.77
C ARG A 188 24.86 12.32 -14.51
N GLY A 189 25.93 11.53 -14.52
CA GLY A 189 27.32 12.00 -14.39
C GLY A 189 27.68 12.72 -13.07
N THR A 190 26.74 12.80 -12.11
CA THR A 190 26.91 13.52 -10.83
C THR A 190 27.53 12.66 -9.73
N GLY A 191 27.68 11.36 -9.95
CA GLY A 191 28.11 10.41 -8.92
C GLY A 191 27.10 10.19 -7.78
N LEU A 192 25.90 10.80 -7.87
CA LEU A 192 24.82 10.66 -6.91
C LEU A 192 23.69 9.84 -7.54
N SER A 193 23.37 8.69 -6.95
CA SER A 193 22.25 7.85 -7.36
C SER A 193 20.92 8.30 -6.72
N GLY A 194 21.00 8.96 -5.57
CA GLY A 194 19.85 9.43 -4.80
C GLY A 194 19.69 10.95 -4.77
N LEU A 195 18.81 11.43 -3.90
CA LEU A 195 18.53 12.84 -3.66
C LEU A 195 19.67 13.48 -2.87
N ALA A 196 20.27 14.56 -3.39
CA ALA A 196 21.36 15.28 -2.73
C ALA A 196 20.90 15.90 -1.40
N THR A 197 21.68 15.72 -0.34
CA THR A 197 21.51 16.44 0.94
C THR A 197 22.13 17.82 0.92
N ASN A 198 22.99 18.08 -0.07
CA ASN A 198 23.86 19.25 -0.19
C ASN A 198 24.85 19.41 0.99
N PHE A 199 25.21 18.29 1.63
CA PHE A 199 26.38 18.14 2.48
C PHE A 199 27.37 17.23 1.75
N ALA A 200 28.43 17.81 1.19
CA ALA A 200 29.34 17.12 0.27
C ALA A 200 29.91 15.81 0.84
N ASP A 201 30.36 15.82 2.10
CA ASP A 201 30.91 14.63 2.74
C ASP A 201 29.84 13.56 2.99
N LEU A 202 28.62 13.97 3.34
CA LEU A 202 27.50 13.07 3.54
C LEU A 202 27.05 12.45 2.22
N ASP A 203 26.94 13.26 1.19
CA ASP A 203 26.54 12.82 -0.15
C ASP A 203 27.61 11.91 -0.78
N SER A 204 28.90 12.14 -0.50
CA SER A 204 29.97 11.25 -0.98
C SER A 204 29.91 9.85 -0.37
N VAL A 205 29.41 9.74 0.88
CA VAL A 205 29.30 8.44 1.59
C VAL A 205 27.99 7.73 1.25
N LEU A 206 26.87 8.47 1.16
CA LEU A 206 25.54 7.90 0.94
C LEU A 206 25.15 7.79 -0.53
N ALA A 207 25.90 8.42 -1.44
CA ALA A 207 25.51 8.65 -2.83
C ALA A 207 24.13 9.33 -2.95
N GLY A 208 23.76 10.17 -1.96
CA GLY A 208 22.45 10.79 -1.81
C GLY A 208 21.44 9.91 -1.07
N LEU A 209 20.27 10.49 -0.75
CA LEU A 209 19.17 9.76 -0.10
C LEU A 209 18.40 8.96 -1.16
N GLN A 210 18.33 7.65 -0.98
CA GLN A 210 17.64 6.76 -1.92
C GLN A 210 16.14 6.71 -1.67
N GLU A 211 15.35 6.56 -2.73
CA GLU A 211 13.90 6.38 -2.66
C GLU A 211 13.54 5.13 -1.85
N GLY A 212 12.50 5.23 -1.03
CA GLY A 212 12.03 4.12 -0.20
C GLY A 212 12.87 3.82 1.05
N ASN A 213 14.01 4.49 1.24
CA ASN A 213 14.86 4.24 2.40
C ASN A 213 14.39 5.01 3.65
N LEU A 214 14.46 4.33 4.79
CA LEU A 214 14.39 4.95 6.11
C LEU A 214 15.79 5.30 6.58
N VAL A 215 16.07 6.60 6.74
CA VAL A 215 17.36 7.10 7.27
C VAL A 215 17.18 7.58 8.70
N VAL A 216 17.92 6.99 9.64
CA VAL A 216 17.85 7.33 11.06
C VAL A 216 19.03 8.19 11.46
N ILE A 217 18.75 9.39 12.00
CA ILE A 217 19.76 10.30 12.55
C ILE A 217 19.67 10.25 14.09
N ALA A 218 20.73 9.82 14.74
CA ALA A 218 20.83 9.77 16.21
C ALA A 218 21.95 10.65 16.71
N ALA A 219 21.72 11.37 17.80
CA ALA A 219 22.70 12.19 18.47
C ALA A 219 22.35 12.37 19.95
N ARG A 220 23.34 12.73 20.79
CA ARG A 220 23.08 13.16 22.16
C ARG A 220 22.23 14.45 22.17
N PRO A 221 21.47 14.73 23.23
CA PRO A 221 20.72 15.97 23.35
C PRO A 221 21.60 17.21 23.07
N SER A 222 21.02 18.19 22.41
CA SER A 222 21.68 19.47 22.06
C SER A 222 22.84 19.41 21.04
N MET A 223 23.10 18.27 20.41
CA MET A 223 24.15 18.13 19.39
C MET A 223 23.70 18.58 17.98
N GLY A 224 22.49 19.08 17.82
CA GLY A 224 22.03 19.63 16.54
C GLY A 224 21.33 18.63 15.61
N LYS A 225 20.89 17.46 16.11
CA LYS A 225 20.14 16.46 15.34
C LYS A 225 19.02 17.07 14.48
N SER A 226 18.09 17.77 15.12
CA SER A 226 16.95 18.40 14.45
C SER A 226 17.35 19.54 13.51
N SER A 227 18.46 20.23 13.83
CA SER A 227 19.02 21.27 12.95
C SER A 227 19.61 20.69 11.68
N LEU A 228 20.30 19.54 11.74
CA LEU A 228 20.82 18.85 10.57
C LEU A 228 19.67 18.38 9.68
N ALA A 229 18.65 17.71 10.25
CA ALA A 229 17.49 17.26 9.51
C ALA A 229 16.76 18.43 8.83
N LEU A 230 16.58 19.55 9.54
CA LEU A 230 15.94 20.75 8.99
C LEU A 230 16.76 21.39 7.87
N ASN A 231 18.09 21.39 7.98
CA ASN A 231 18.97 21.90 6.93
C ASN A 231 18.93 21.00 5.68
N ILE A 232 18.92 19.68 5.84
CA ILE A 232 18.72 18.75 4.71
C ILE A 232 17.39 19.05 4.02
N ALA A 233 16.29 19.11 4.78
CA ALA A 233 14.96 19.42 4.25
C ALA A 233 14.94 20.77 3.49
N THR A 234 15.57 21.81 4.05
CA THR A 234 15.67 23.12 3.41
C THR A 234 16.51 23.07 2.12
N ASN A 235 17.62 22.35 2.13
CA ASN A 235 18.49 22.21 0.95
C ASN A 235 17.74 21.49 -0.19
N VAL A 236 17.02 20.42 0.13
CA VAL A 236 16.18 19.68 -0.82
C VAL A 236 15.07 20.56 -1.40
N SER A 237 14.39 21.36 -0.57
CA SER A 237 13.39 22.33 -1.01
C SER A 237 13.95 23.39 -1.97
N LYS A 238 15.20 23.83 -1.80
CA LYS A 238 15.85 24.76 -2.73
C LYS A 238 16.00 24.20 -4.14
N GLU A 239 16.03 22.88 -4.29
CA GLU A 239 16.06 22.18 -5.57
C GLU A 239 14.65 21.92 -6.16
N ASN A 240 13.64 22.65 -5.70
CA ASN A 240 12.23 22.49 -6.08
C ASN A 240 11.65 21.09 -5.81
N LYS A 241 12.15 20.40 -4.77
CA LYS A 241 11.59 19.13 -4.29
C LYS A 241 10.70 19.39 -3.07
N ILE A 242 9.49 18.86 -3.09
CA ILE A 242 8.54 18.99 -1.98
C ILE A 242 9.07 18.22 -0.78
N THR A 243 9.11 18.90 0.39
CA THR A 243 9.60 18.30 1.64
C THR A 243 8.56 18.48 2.74
N ALA A 244 8.20 17.40 3.43
CA ALA A 244 7.34 17.44 4.61
C ALA A 244 8.17 17.24 5.88
N PHE A 245 8.03 18.13 6.86
CA PHE A 245 8.73 18.05 8.13
C PHE A 245 7.76 17.91 9.30
N PHE A 246 7.78 16.77 9.98
CA PHE A 246 6.96 16.48 11.16
C PHE A 246 7.78 16.67 12.43
N SER A 247 7.34 17.51 13.34
CA SER A 247 8.05 17.81 14.59
C SER A 247 7.18 17.51 15.81
N LEU A 248 7.76 16.75 16.76
CA LEU A 248 7.16 16.49 18.07
C LEU A 248 7.79 17.32 19.20
N GLU A 249 8.96 17.96 18.96
CA GLU A 249 9.73 18.69 19.96
C GLU A 249 9.59 20.22 19.82
N MET A 250 9.39 20.72 18.59
CA MET A 250 9.43 22.15 18.27
C MET A 250 8.13 22.57 17.59
N THR A 251 7.69 23.80 17.88
CA THR A 251 6.55 24.39 17.20
C THR A 251 6.88 24.76 15.74
N LYS A 252 5.86 24.92 14.92
CA LYS A 252 6.02 25.33 13.51
C LYS A 252 6.71 26.69 13.38
N GLU A 253 6.40 27.61 14.32
CA GLU A 253 7.00 28.94 14.36
C GLU A 253 8.51 28.87 14.66
N GLU A 254 8.94 28.00 15.59
CA GLU A 254 10.36 27.79 15.90
C GLU A 254 11.11 27.17 14.72
N LEU A 255 10.50 26.24 13.99
CA LEU A 255 11.08 25.65 12.80
C LEU A 255 11.30 26.68 11.71
N VAL A 256 10.27 27.48 11.40
CA VAL A 256 10.37 28.56 10.40
C VAL A 256 11.41 29.59 10.79
N GLN A 257 11.47 30.00 12.08
CA GLN A 257 12.50 30.92 12.56
C GLN A 257 13.92 30.36 12.37
N ARG A 258 14.14 29.06 12.63
CA ARG A 258 15.43 28.41 12.42
C ARG A 258 15.84 28.43 10.96
N VAL A 259 14.92 28.11 10.04
CA VAL A 259 15.17 28.18 8.60
C VAL A 259 15.54 29.62 8.21
N LEU A 260 14.75 30.61 8.61
CA LEU A 260 15.00 32.02 8.30
C LEU A 260 16.36 32.50 8.80
N PHE A 261 16.72 32.19 10.05
CA PHE A 261 18.03 32.62 10.62
C PHE A 261 19.17 31.89 9.94
N SER A 262 19.02 30.63 9.58
CA SER A 262 20.02 29.89 8.82
C SER A 262 20.24 30.51 7.45
N GLU A 263 19.18 30.80 6.71
CA GLU A 263 19.25 31.42 5.38
C GLU A 263 19.80 32.87 5.43
N ALA A 264 19.37 33.63 6.43
CA ALA A 264 19.86 34.99 6.65
C ALA A 264 21.30 35.06 7.18
N LYS A 265 21.86 33.91 7.57
CA LYS A 265 23.17 33.85 8.30
C LYS A 265 23.19 34.75 9.53
N VAL A 266 22.13 34.72 10.32
CA VAL A 266 21.92 35.46 11.55
C VAL A 266 21.82 34.49 12.71
N THR A 267 22.46 34.80 13.83
CA THR A 267 22.37 33.93 15.01
C THR A 267 21.03 34.12 15.71
N SER A 268 20.44 33.02 16.15
CA SER A 268 19.20 33.06 16.95
C SER A 268 19.37 33.83 18.26
N GLY A 269 20.62 33.93 18.78
CA GLY A 269 20.95 34.73 19.95
C GLY A 269 20.78 36.22 19.72
N ASP A 270 21.20 36.74 18.57
CA ASP A 270 21.04 38.17 18.22
C ASP A 270 19.55 38.50 18.05
N ALA A 271 18.78 37.61 17.43
CA ALA A 271 17.37 37.80 17.26
C ALA A 271 16.61 37.83 18.61
N ARG A 272 16.90 36.89 19.51
CA ARG A 272 16.30 36.86 20.86
C ARG A 272 16.60 38.06 21.72
N LYS A 273 17.77 38.68 21.54
CA LYS A 273 18.19 39.90 22.27
C LYS A 273 17.64 41.18 21.65
N GLY A 274 16.90 41.09 20.53
CA GLY A 274 16.44 42.27 19.80
C GLY A 274 17.60 43.08 19.16
N GLN A 275 18.78 42.48 18.96
CA GLN A 275 19.99 43.13 18.45
C GLN A 275 20.18 42.92 16.94
N LEU A 276 19.09 42.87 16.22
CA LEU A 276 19.09 42.83 14.75
C LEU A 276 19.20 44.29 14.25
N GLY A 277 20.44 44.74 13.98
CA GLY A 277 20.63 46.02 13.29
C GLY A 277 20.01 46.00 11.87
N PRO A 278 19.89 47.19 11.22
CA PRO A 278 19.22 47.32 9.93
C PRO A 278 19.73 46.34 8.85
N GLU A 279 21.04 46.10 8.82
CA GLU A 279 21.67 45.18 7.85
C GLU A 279 21.26 43.70 8.05
N LYS A 280 21.24 43.21 9.32
CA LYS A 280 20.80 41.86 9.63
C LYS A 280 19.31 41.70 9.38
N TRP A 281 18.53 42.75 9.66
CA TRP A 281 17.08 42.73 9.37
C TRP A 281 16.81 42.65 7.89
N SER A 282 17.53 43.39 7.03
CA SER A 282 17.40 43.31 5.58
C SER A 282 17.66 41.88 5.07
N ARG A 283 18.69 41.20 5.61
CA ARG A 283 18.98 39.79 5.25
C ARG A 283 17.87 38.84 5.67
N VAL A 284 17.25 39.08 6.83
CA VAL A 284 16.10 38.26 7.26
C VAL A 284 14.90 38.44 6.32
N VAL A 285 14.62 39.65 5.86
CA VAL A 285 13.53 39.92 4.91
C VAL A 285 13.81 39.28 3.56
N GLU A 286 15.05 39.34 3.07
CA GLU A 286 15.47 38.66 1.84
C GLU A 286 15.33 37.14 1.96
N ALA A 287 15.75 36.56 3.10
CA ALA A 287 15.61 35.15 3.39
C ALA A 287 14.13 34.73 3.44
N ALA A 288 13.28 35.56 4.03
CA ALA A 288 11.82 35.29 4.06
C ALA A 288 11.23 35.20 2.66
N SER A 289 11.63 36.08 1.75
CA SER A 289 11.21 35.98 0.35
C SER A 289 11.67 34.69 -0.34
N LYS A 290 12.90 34.25 -0.08
CA LYS A 290 13.43 32.99 -0.61
C LYS A 290 12.67 31.79 -0.06
N VAL A 291 12.45 31.74 1.26
CA VAL A 291 11.74 30.63 1.93
C VAL A 291 10.28 30.55 1.49
N ASN A 292 9.62 31.69 1.29
CA ASN A 292 8.22 31.72 0.82
C ASN A 292 8.04 31.16 -0.60
N ASN A 293 9.08 31.14 -1.40
CA ASN A 293 9.05 30.61 -2.77
C ASN A 293 9.53 29.14 -2.86
N MET A 294 9.85 28.50 -1.73
CA MET A 294 10.18 27.08 -1.68
C MET A 294 8.88 26.25 -1.69
N PRO A 295 8.86 25.08 -2.36
CA PRO A 295 7.69 24.21 -2.40
C PRO A 295 7.41 23.53 -1.06
#